data_ed9b6feedb0df8f360da1f06de8a186d
#
_entry.id   ed9b6feedb0df8f360da1f06de8a186d
#
_cell.length_a   1.000
_cell.length_b   1.000
_cell.length_c   1.000
_cell.angle_alpha   90.00
_cell.angle_beta   90.00
_cell.angle_gamma   90.00
#
_symmetry.space_group_name_H-M   'P 1'
#
loop_
_entity.id
_entity.type
_entity.pdbx_description
1 polymer ?
#
loop_
_entity_poly.entity_id
_entity_poly.type
_entity_poly.pdbx_seq_one_letter_code
_entity_poly.pdbx_strand_id
1 'polypeptide(L)'
;MDRETFRKRVDGMICPQCEDEIAQALIHMRGVLSADASYRKSEVIVQYAPDIISAESIEKKLSDIGYPAGEGKSGIRSDIISAAAVLLLYFAVPVITGMVDIPQAEQGASFGLLFMIGVLTGAHCIGMCGGIMLTQNNALMYNGTRLISYTIVGAVFGAMGTVISYDTEFKSMLLTMCGLLVVIIGLMMWGVPFLRRISPQLTKPCRFKGGPVIVGLLTGLMPCGALTAMWMFAAASGSWRSGAASMFAFGMGTCVLMIFFGMFGKFIPKRYNKYITRVSTVLIVTLGLLLMTKGLKLL
;
A
#
# COMPACT_ATOMS: atom_id res chain seq x y z
N MET A 1 -38.03 -15.28 -19.15
CA MET A 1 -36.58 -15.13 -19.34
C MET A 1 -35.89 -16.03 -18.34
N ASP A 2 -35.28 -17.08 -18.85
CA ASP A 2 -34.49 -17.97 -17.98
C ASP A 2 -33.32 -17.19 -17.43
N ARG A 3 -33.06 -17.35 -16.13
CA ARG A 3 -31.97 -16.70 -15.44
C ARG A 3 -30.96 -17.75 -15.04
N GLU A 4 -29.75 -17.64 -15.51
CA GLU A 4 -28.64 -18.46 -15.05
C GLU A 4 -27.72 -17.70 -14.12
N THR A 5 -27.09 -18.45 -13.22
CA THR A 5 -26.12 -17.87 -12.28
C THR A 5 -24.73 -18.41 -12.59
N PHE A 6 -23.86 -17.51 -13.05
CA PHE A 6 -22.45 -17.78 -13.19
C PHE A 6 -21.75 -17.51 -11.86
N ARG A 7 -21.10 -18.54 -11.32
CA ARG A 7 -20.35 -18.46 -10.07
C ARG A 7 -18.98 -19.07 -10.26
N LYS A 8 -17.94 -18.21 -10.22
CA LYS A 8 -16.54 -18.66 -10.32
C LYS A 8 -15.62 -17.91 -9.36
N ARG A 9 -14.56 -18.59 -8.96
CA ARG A 9 -13.43 -17.92 -8.28
C ARG A 9 -12.68 -17.09 -9.28
N VAL A 10 -12.24 -15.91 -8.83
CA VAL A 10 -11.52 -14.94 -9.66
C VAL A 10 -10.26 -14.53 -8.92
N ASP A 11 -9.13 -14.69 -9.61
CA ASP A 11 -7.82 -14.29 -9.10
C ASP A 11 -7.56 -12.80 -9.34
N GLY A 12 -6.74 -12.22 -8.47
CA GLY A 12 -6.27 -10.83 -8.63
C GLY A 12 -7.08 -9.78 -7.87
N MET A 13 -8.16 -10.14 -7.18
CA MET A 13 -8.86 -9.23 -6.26
C MET A 13 -8.03 -9.03 -4.99
N ILE A 14 -7.35 -7.89 -4.89
CA ILE A 14 -6.47 -7.55 -3.76
C ILE A 14 -7.04 -6.49 -2.84
N CYS A 15 -8.13 -5.84 -3.24
CA CYS A 15 -8.75 -4.76 -2.50
C CYS A 15 -10.28 -4.74 -2.73
N PRO A 16 -11.04 -4.11 -1.80
CA PRO A 16 -12.49 -3.96 -1.96
C PRO A 16 -12.92 -3.20 -3.22
N GLN A 17 -12.08 -2.30 -3.72
CA GLN A 17 -12.35 -1.55 -4.96
C GLN A 17 -12.38 -2.44 -6.19
N CYS A 18 -11.66 -3.57 -6.15
CA CYS A 18 -11.73 -4.57 -7.21
C CYS A 18 -13.14 -5.18 -7.32
N GLU A 19 -13.90 -5.25 -6.22
CA GLU A 19 -15.30 -5.69 -6.21
C GLU A 19 -16.16 -4.76 -7.05
N ASP A 20 -16.07 -3.44 -6.79
CA ASP A 20 -16.84 -2.42 -7.50
C ASP A 20 -16.44 -2.37 -9.00
N GLU A 21 -15.16 -2.50 -9.30
CA GLU A 21 -14.66 -2.48 -10.68
C GLU A 21 -15.17 -3.66 -11.49
N ILE A 22 -15.12 -4.86 -10.93
CA ILE A 22 -15.63 -6.07 -11.58
C ILE A 22 -17.13 -5.98 -11.75
N ALA A 23 -17.86 -5.60 -10.69
CA ALA A 23 -19.31 -5.48 -10.73
C ALA A 23 -19.76 -4.47 -11.79
N GLN A 24 -19.14 -3.29 -11.85
CA GLN A 24 -19.44 -2.27 -12.86
C GLN A 24 -19.11 -2.74 -14.28
N ALA A 25 -17.95 -3.38 -14.48
CA ALA A 25 -17.55 -3.85 -15.80
C ALA A 25 -18.48 -4.92 -16.36
N LEU A 26 -19.06 -5.74 -15.47
CA LEU A 26 -19.98 -6.81 -15.86
C LEU A 26 -21.42 -6.32 -16.04
N ILE A 27 -21.89 -5.41 -15.17
CA ILE A 27 -23.28 -4.91 -15.24
C ILE A 27 -23.55 -4.10 -16.53
N HIS A 28 -22.49 -3.55 -17.15
CA HIS A 28 -22.60 -2.85 -18.42
C HIS A 28 -22.66 -3.79 -19.65
N MET A 29 -22.55 -5.10 -19.45
CA MET A 29 -22.68 -6.06 -20.55
C MET A 29 -24.16 -6.34 -20.85
N ARG A 30 -24.53 -6.35 -22.11
CA ARG A 30 -25.89 -6.72 -22.53
C ARG A 30 -26.19 -8.15 -22.11
N GLY A 31 -27.31 -8.36 -21.40
CA GLY A 31 -27.73 -9.67 -20.92
C GLY A 31 -27.30 -9.99 -19.49
N VAL A 32 -26.51 -9.15 -18.82
CA VAL A 32 -26.21 -9.25 -17.41
C VAL A 32 -27.29 -8.51 -16.62
N LEU A 33 -27.90 -9.22 -15.66
CA LEU A 33 -28.99 -8.72 -14.82
C LEU A 33 -28.46 -8.19 -13.47
N SER A 34 -27.49 -8.90 -12.88
CA SER A 34 -26.78 -8.46 -11.68
C SER A 34 -25.38 -9.05 -11.66
N ALA A 35 -24.45 -8.31 -11.11
CA ALA A 35 -23.08 -8.75 -10.90
C ALA A 35 -22.65 -8.36 -9.49
N ASP A 36 -22.18 -9.33 -8.74
CA ASP A 36 -21.64 -9.16 -7.39
C ASP A 36 -20.27 -9.83 -7.31
N ALA A 37 -19.32 -9.14 -6.73
CA ALA A 37 -17.97 -9.63 -6.57
C ALA A 37 -17.57 -9.56 -5.09
N SER A 38 -16.95 -10.61 -4.59
CA SER A 38 -16.48 -10.66 -3.21
C SER A 38 -14.97 -10.90 -3.15
N TYR A 39 -14.24 -9.86 -2.81
CA TYR A 39 -12.82 -9.92 -2.51
C TYR A 39 -12.50 -10.92 -1.38
N ARG A 40 -13.37 -11.02 -0.37
CA ARG A 40 -13.18 -11.94 0.77
C ARG A 40 -13.21 -13.40 0.35
N LYS A 41 -14.13 -13.75 -0.54
CA LYS A 41 -14.32 -15.10 -1.05
C LYS A 41 -13.51 -15.36 -2.31
N SER A 42 -12.90 -14.31 -2.88
CA SER A 42 -12.29 -14.31 -4.22
C SER A 42 -13.24 -14.89 -5.26
N GLU A 43 -14.49 -14.43 -5.22
CA GLU A 43 -15.61 -15.03 -5.98
C GLU A 43 -16.40 -13.93 -6.68
N VAL A 44 -16.85 -14.24 -7.88
CA VAL A 44 -17.78 -13.40 -8.65
C VAL A 44 -19.05 -14.20 -8.92
N ILE A 45 -20.18 -13.56 -8.67
CA ILE A 45 -21.52 -14.10 -8.91
C ILE A 45 -22.22 -13.19 -9.90
N VAL A 46 -22.61 -13.70 -11.05
CA VAL A 46 -23.30 -12.97 -12.12
C VAL A 46 -24.60 -13.66 -12.45
N GLN A 47 -25.71 -12.92 -12.41
CA GLN A 47 -26.98 -13.38 -12.95
C GLN A 47 -27.11 -12.84 -14.38
N TYR A 48 -27.35 -13.70 -15.33
CA TYR A 48 -27.39 -13.34 -16.75
C TYR A 48 -28.50 -14.10 -17.49
N ALA A 49 -28.89 -13.58 -18.64
CA ALA A 49 -29.85 -14.21 -19.56
C ALA A 49 -29.07 -15.04 -20.58
N PRO A 50 -29.16 -16.39 -20.57
CA PRO A 50 -28.40 -17.26 -21.46
C PRO A 50 -28.73 -17.05 -22.93
N ASP A 51 -29.93 -16.55 -23.24
CA ASP A 51 -30.36 -16.22 -24.58
C ASP A 51 -29.60 -15.05 -25.21
N ILE A 52 -28.97 -14.18 -24.39
CA ILE A 52 -28.32 -12.94 -24.83
C ILE A 52 -26.80 -13.03 -24.70
N ILE A 53 -26.30 -13.70 -23.68
CA ILE A 53 -24.86 -13.76 -23.38
C ILE A 53 -24.47 -15.15 -22.88
N SER A 54 -23.32 -15.65 -23.32
CA SER A 54 -22.77 -16.92 -22.85
C SER A 54 -21.83 -16.72 -21.63
N ALA A 55 -21.71 -17.77 -20.81
CA ALA A 55 -20.78 -17.82 -19.69
C ALA A 55 -19.33 -17.58 -20.11
N GLU A 56 -18.95 -18.05 -21.32
CA GLU A 56 -17.61 -17.81 -21.89
C GLU A 56 -17.35 -16.32 -22.16
N SER A 57 -18.36 -15.57 -22.59
CA SER A 57 -18.26 -14.13 -22.83
C SER A 57 -18.01 -13.37 -21.52
N ILE A 58 -18.63 -13.80 -20.42
CA ILE A 58 -18.42 -13.26 -19.09
C ILE A 58 -16.99 -13.57 -18.62
N GLU A 59 -16.52 -14.80 -18.84
CA GLU A 59 -15.16 -15.23 -18.48
C GLU A 59 -14.10 -14.48 -19.28
N LYS A 60 -14.32 -14.31 -20.58
CA LYS A 60 -13.45 -13.51 -21.46
C LYS A 60 -13.39 -12.07 -20.97
N LYS A 61 -14.53 -11.46 -20.66
CA LYS A 61 -14.56 -10.09 -20.13
C LYS A 61 -13.80 -9.94 -18.82
N LEU A 62 -13.94 -10.91 -17.91
CA LEU A 62 -13.18 -10.96 -16.65
C LEU A 62 -11.66 -11.02 -16.93
N SER A 63 -11.25 -11.83 -17.89
CA SER A 63 -9.85 -11.92 -18.31
C SER A 63 -9.34 -10.61 -18.93
N ASP A 64 -10.14 -9.97 -19.78
CA ASP A 64 -9.81 -8.71 -20.46
C ASP A 64 -9.62 -7.55 -19.47
N ILE A 65 -10.41 -7.52 -18.40
CA ILE A 65 -10.26 -6.53 -17.32
C ILE A 65 -9.16 -6.91 -16.32
N GLY A 66 -8.44 -8.03 -16.54
CA GLY A 66 -7.29 -8.45 -15.74
C GLY A 66 -7.62 -9.31 -14.53
N TYR A 67 -8.82 -9.86 -14.46
CA TYR A 67 -9.30 -10.74 -13.40
C TYR A 67 -9.70 -12.11 -13.99
N PRO A 68 -8.75 -12.97 -14.36
CA PRO A 68 -9.06 -14.25 -14.99
C PRO A 68 -9.89 -15.13 -14.03
N ALA A 69 -10.99 -15.67 -14.55
CA ALA A 69 -11.78 -16.66 -13.89
C ALA A 69 -11.05 -18.01 -13.98
N GLY A 70 -10.78 -18.64 -12.85
CA GLY A 70 -10.14 -19.95 -12.79
C GLY A 70 -9.85 -20.35 -11.37
N GLU A 71 -9.62 -21.65 -11.16
CA GLU A 71 -9.01 -22.09 -9.91
C GLU A 71 -7.63 -21.47 -9.83
N GLY A 72 -7.52 -20.41 -9.03
CA GLY A 72 -6.25 -19.81 -8.72
C GLY A 72 -5.36 -20.85 -8.09
N LYS A 73 -4.55 -21.46 -8.88
CA LYS A 73 -3.26 -21.97 -8.43
C LYS A 73 -2.43 -20.74 -8.04
N SER A 74 -2.89 -19.99 -7.04
CA SER A 74 -2.01 -19.22 -6.16
C SER A 74 -1.08 -20.27 -5.61
N GLY A 75 -0.07 -20.59 -6.40
CA GLY A 75 0.71 -21.76 -6.15
C GLY A 75 1.42 -21.52 -4.84
N ILE A 76 1.24 -22.43 -3.89
CA ILE A 76 2.11 -22.64 -2.73
C ILE A 76 3.57 -22.30 -3.09
N ARG A 77 4.01 -22.65 -4.30
CA ARG A 77 5.29 -22.28 -4.87
C ARG A 77 5.56 -20.76 -4.94
N SER A 78 4.57 -19.97 -5.30
CA SER A 78 4.71 -18.50 -5.37
C SER A 78 4.75 -17.85 -3.98
N ASP A 79 4.02 -18.42 -3.03
CA ASP A 79 4.02 -17.93 -1.65
C ASP A 79 5.31 -18.33 -0.93
N ILE A 80 5.86 -19.53 -1.22
CA ILE A 80 7.17 -19.97 -0.75
C ILE A 80 8.28 -19.05 -1.31
N ILE A 81 8.24 -18.72 -2.60
CA ILE A 81 9.22 -17.80 -3.21
C ILE A 81 9.15 -16.42 -2.54
N SER A 82 7.95 -15.91 -2.27
CA SER A 82 7.79 -14.62 -1.60
C SER A 82 8.28 -14.65 -0.15
N ALA A 83 8.02 -15.76 0.58
CA ALA A 83 8.53 -15.95 1.93
C ALA A 83 10.06 -16.07 1.97
N ALA A 84 10.63 -16.81 1.03
CA ALA A 84 12.08 -16.91 0.87
C ALA A 84 12.71 -15.54 0.55
N ALA A 85 12.06 -14.74 -0.30
CA ALA A 85 12.51 -13.38 -0.62
C ALA A 85 12.48 -12.47 0.61
N VAL A 86 11.45 -12.55 1.47
CA VAL A 86 11.40 -11.81 2.74
C VAL A 86 12.57 -12.21 3.64
N LEU A 87 12.80 -13.50 3.83
CA LEU A 87 13.90 -13.98 4.65
C LEU A 87 15.25 -13.52 4.10
N LEU A 88 15.47 -13.66 2.79
CA LEU A 88 16.71 -13.26 2.14
C LEU A 88 16.94 -11.75 2.31
N LEU A 89 15.94 -10.92 2.07
CA LEU A 89 16.04 -9.47 2.26
C LEU A 89 16.24 -9.08 3.73
N TYR A 90 15.59 -9.78 4.65
CA TYR A 90 15.74 -9.54 6.09
C TYR A 90 17.20 -9.75 6.55
N PHE A 91 17.89 -10.77 6.04
CA PHE A 91 19.30 -11.00 6.35
C PHE A 91 20.25 -10.15 5.50
N ALA A 92 19.91 -9.88 4.24
CA ALA A 92 20.76 -9.12 3.31
C ALA A 92 20.80 -7.62 3.64
N VAL A 93 19.67 -7.02 4.01
CA VAL A 93 19.60 -5.57 4.27
C VAL A 93 20.52 -5.13 5.42
N PRO A 94 20.57 -5.78 6.61
CA PRO A 94 21.50 -5.40 7.66
C PRO A 94 22.97 -5.57 7.26
N VAL A 95 23.28 -6.60 6.47
CA VAL A 95 24.65 -6.84 5.96
C VAL A 95 25.05 -5.72 4.98
N ILE A 96 24.18 -5.41 4.03
CA ILE A 96 24.42 -4.36 3.03
C ILE A 96 24.51 -2.97 3.72
N THR A 97 23.62 -2.67 4.65
CA THR A 97 23.65 -1.39 5.38
C THR A 97 24.82 -1.30 6.36
N GLY A 98 25.34 -2.42 6.84
CA GLY A 98 26.58 -2.46 7.64
C GLY A 98 27.86 -2.36 6.80
N MET A 99 27.79 -2.69 5.51
CA MET A 99 28.92 -2.54 4.56
C MET A 99 28.95 -1.16 3.89
N VAL A 100 27.78 -0.54 3.77
CA VAL A 100 27.66 0.84 3.30
C VAL A 100 27.48 1.69 4.56
N ASP A 101 28.50 2.46 4.92
CA ASP A 101 28.35 3.57 5.86
C ASP A 101 27.33 4.56 5.26
N ILE A 102 26.05 4.22 5.40
CA ILE A 102 25.01 5.19 5.15
C ILE A 102 25.22 6.22 6.27
N PRO A 103 25.65 7.44 5.95
CA PRO A 103 25.81 8.47 6.96
C PRO A 103 24.50 8.46 7.75
N GLN A 104 24.56 8.03 8.99
CA GLN A 104 23.46 8.24 9.94
C GLN A 104 23.17 9.70 9.75
N ALA A 105 21.96 10.06 9.31
CA ALA A 105 21.63 11.42 8.95
C ALA A 105 21.95 12.31 10.17
N GLU A 106 23.22 12.69 10.27
CA GLU A 106 23.69 13.67 11.21
C GLU A 106 22.84 14.92 10.97
N GLN A 107 22.58 15.65 12.01
CA GLN A 107 21.89 16.92 12.01
C GLN A 107 22.48 17.81 10.90
N GLY A 108 21.92 17.71 9.67
CA GLY A 108 22.48 18.35 8.47
C GLY A 108 22.31 17.54 7.19
N ALA A 109 21.55 16.43 7.19
CA ALA A 109 21.24 15.73 5.95
C ALA A 109 20.70 16.72 4.92
N SER A 110 21.44 16.85 3.82
CA SER A 110 21.08 17.78 2.74
C SER A 110 19.64 17.50 2.29
N PHE A 111 18.84 18.55 2.12
CA PHE A 111 17.49 18.43 1.57
C PHE A 111 17.44 17.61 0.27
N GLY A 112 18.52 17.67 -0.52
CA GLY A 112 18.68 16.85 -1.72
C GLY A 112 18.74 15.35 -1.43
N LEU A 113 19.42 14.92 -0.36
CA LEU A 113 19.46 13.52 0.05
C LEU A 113 18.08 13.03 0.50
N LEU A 114 17.38 13.84 1.30
CA LEU A 114 16.01 13.51 1.76
C LEU A 114 15.03 13.42 0.59
N PHE A 115 15.15 14.31 -0.39
CA PHE A 115 14.39 14.25 -1.63
C PHE A 115 14.67 12.97 -2.42
N MET A 116 15.94 12.59 -2.59
CA MET A 116 16.32 11.35 -3.28
C MET A 116 15.80 10.10 -2.56
N ILE A 117 15.88 10.07 -1.23
CA ILE A 117 15.27 9.01 -0.42
C ILE A 117 13.76 8.97 -0.66
N GLY A 118 13.11 10.13 -0.74
CA GLY A 118 11.70 10.25 -1.09
C GLY A 118 11.37 9.67 -2.46
N VAL A 119 12.16 9.95 -3.49
CA VAL A 119 12.01 9.40 -4.84
C VAL A 119 12.13 7.86 -4.80
N LEU A 120 13.18 7.33 -4.19
CA LEU A 120 13.36 5.87 -4.07
C LEU A 120 12.21 5.19 -3.33
N THR A 121 11.77 5.82 -2.24
CA THR A 121 10.64 5.32 -1.44
C THR A 121 9.29 5.49 -2.17
N GLY A 122 9.23 6.40 -3.14
CA GLY A 122 8.04 6.62 -3.97
C GLY A 122 7.58 5.35 -4.71
N ALA A 123 8.50 4.46 -5.08
CA ALA A 123 8.15 3.16 -5.67
C ALA A 123 7.32 2.29 -4.70
N HIS A 124 7.66 2.29 -3.41
CA HIS A 124 6.86 1.66 -2.36
C HIS A 124 5.48 2.32 -2.21
N CYS A 125 5.43 3.65 -2.27
CA CYS A 125 4.18 4.40 -2.23
C CYS A 125 3.24 4.06 -3.40
N ILE A 126 3.79 3.82 -4.60
CA ILE A 126 3.00 3.36 -5.76
C ILE A 126 2.34 2.02 -5.44
N GLY A 127 3.07 1.08 -4.87
CA GLY A 127 2.54 -0.25 -4.53
C GLY A 127 1.41 -0.21 -3.49
N MET A 128 1.48 0.68 -2.50
CA MET A 128 0.49 0.78 -1.43
C MET A 128 -0.64 1.76 -1.75
N CYS A 129 -0.28 2.97 -2.15
CA CYS A 129 -1.22 4.09 -2.29
C CYS A 129 -1.59 4.39 -3.75
N GLY A 130 -0.88 3.81 -4.73
CA GLY A 130 -1.12 4.06 -6.14
C GLY A 130 -2.54 3.68 -6.58
N GLY A 131 -3.05 2.54 -6.08
CA GLY A 131 -4.43 2.13 -6.33
C GLY A 131 -5.46 3.15 -5.81
N ILE A 132 -5.25 3.67 -4.59
CA ILE A 132 -6.11 4.68 -3.99
C ILE A 132 -6.05 5.99 -4.79
N MET A 133 -4.85 6.37 -5.23
CA MET A 133 -4.67 7.59 -6.03
C MET A 133 -5.37 7.51 -7.38
N LEU A 134 -5.32 6.36 -8.06
CA LEU A 134 -5.97 6.16 -9.37
C LEU A 134 -7.50 6.24 -9.29
N THR A 135 -8.11 6.03 -8.12
CA THR A 135 -9.55 6.20 -7.90
C THR A 135 -9.96 7.65 -7.62
N GLN A 136 -8.98 8.54 -7.38
CA GLN A 136 -9.25 9.94 -7.15
C GLN A 136 -9.35 10.69 -8.47
N ASN A 137 -10.35 11.58 -8.57
CA ASN A 137 -10.57 12.39 -9.77
C ASN A 137 -9.43 13.40 -10.04
N ASN A 138 -8.65 13.74 -9.01
CA ASN A 138 -7.57 14.71 -9.10
C ASN A 138 -6.33 14.24 -8.33
N ALA A 139 -5.38 13.67 -9.07
CA ALA A 139 -4.13 13.17 -8.52
C ALA A 139 -3.24 14.29 -7.92
N LEU A 140 -3.30 15.50 -8.46
CA LEU A 140 -2.54 16.64 -7.96
C LEU A 140 -3.05 17.09 -6.59
N MET A 141 -4.37 17.21 -6.43
CA MET A 141 -4.98 17.55 -5.13
C MET A 141 -4.66 16.48 -4.07
N TYR A 142 -4.73 15.22 -4.43
CA TYR A 142 -4.38 14.12 -3.54
C TYR A 142 -2.91 14.21 -3.07
N ASN A 143 -1.97 14.39 -4.00
CA ASN A 143 -0.55 14.48 -3.66
C ASN A 143 -0.23 15.78 -2.88
N GLY A 144 -0.85 16.90 -3.22
CA GLY A 144 -0.68 18.16 -2.52
C GLY A 144 -1.14 18.09 -1.05
N THR A 145 -2.31 17.52 -0.80
CA THR A 145 -2.82 17.36 0.57
C THR A 145 -2.02 16.35 1.38
N ARG A 146 -1.51 15.30 0.74
CA ARG A 146 -0.58 14.36 1.35
C ARG A 146 0.73 15.03 1.76
N LEU A 147 1.28 15.91 0.90
CA LEU A 147 2.48 16.68 1.19
C LEU A 147 2.27 17.62 2.39
N ILE A 148 1.13 18.30 2.44
CA ILE A 148 0.74 19.14 3.59
C ILE A 148 0.67 18.30 4.87
N SER A 149 0.04 17.13 4.82
CA SER A 149 -0.03 16.20 5.95
C SER A 149 1.36 15.80 6.44
N TYR A 150 2.27 15.43 5.55
CA TYR A 150 3.65 15.09 5.89
C TYR A 150 4.37 16.25 6.58
N THR A 151 4.22 17.45 6.08
CA THR A 151 4.84 18.67 6.64
C THR A 151 4.34 18.95 8.05
N ILE A 152 3.01 18.85 8.26
CA ILE A 152 2.39 19.07 9.58
C ILE A 152 2.87 18.00 10.57
N VAL A 153 2.84 16.73 10.17
CA VAL A 153 3.31 15.62 11.03
C VAL A 153 4.79 15.78 11.34
N GLY A 154 5.60 16.17 10.36
CA GLY A 154 7.02 16.47 10.57
C GLY A 154 7.27 17.61 11.55
N ALA A 155 6.45 18.66 11.50
CA ALA A 155 6.51 19.76 12.47
C ALA A 155 6.16 19.28 13.89
N VAL A 156 5.11 18.47 14.03
CA VAL A 156 4.68 17.93 15.32
C VAL A 156 5.76 17.02 15.92
N PHE A 157 6.26 16.03 15.16
CA PHE A 157 7.32 15.15 15.63
C PHE A 157 8.62 15.89 15.91
N GLY A 158 8.98 16.89 15.09
CA GLY A 158 10.15 17.75 15.32
C GLY A 158 10.01 18.58 16.61
N ALA A 159 8.82 19.09 16.91
CA ALA A 159 8.56 19.79 18.17
C ALA A 159 8.59 18.86 19.37
N MET A 160 8.09 17.62 19.23
CA MET A 160 8.11 16.60 20.28
C MET A 160 9.49 15.96 20.46
N GLY A 161 10.42 16.23 19.55
CA GLY A 161 11.72 15.57 19.51
C GLY A 161 12.55 15.76 20.75
N THR A 162 12.45 16.89 21.44
CA THR A 162 13.11 17.14 22.73
C THR A 162 12.63 16.18 23.82
N VAL A 163 11.35 15.77 23.81
CA VAL A 163 10.78 14.84 24.79
C VAL A 163 11.12 13.39 24.39
N ILE A 164 10.96 13.04 23.10
CA ILE A 164 11.16 11.69 22.58
C ILE A 164 12.65 11.29 22.55
N SER A 165 13.56 12.25 22.38
CA SER A 165 15.00 11.98 22.27
C SER A 165 15.64 11.55 23.60
N TYR A 166 15.06 11.92 24.72
CA TYR A 166 15.59 11.61 26.06
C TYR A 166 15.15 10.23 26.59
N ASP A 167 14.04 9.67 26.06
CA ASP A 167 13.50 8.42 26.55
C ASP A 167 13.70 7.30 25.50
N THR A 168 14.73 6.48 25.76
CA THR A 168 15.06 5.33 24.92
C THR A 168 13.98 4.24 24.97
N GLU A 169 13.31 4.08 26.12
CA GLU A 169 12.23 3.11 26.28
C GLU A 169 11.02 3.49 25.42
N PHE A 170 10.62 4.76 25.47
CA PHE A 170 9.50 5.25 24.65
C PHE A 170 9.79 5.10 23.14
N LYS A 171 11.02 5.42 22.72
CA LYS A 171 11.47 5.25 21.32
C LYS A 171 11.42 3.78 20.89
N SER A 172 11.89 2.89 21.74
CA SER A 172 11.89 1.45 21.52
C SER A 172 10.46 0.89 21.39
N MET A 173 9.59 1.26 22.33
CA MET A 173 8.18 0.89 22.31
C MET A 173 7.48 1.37 21.03
N LEU A 174 7.70 2.62 20.63
CA LEU A 174 7.10 3.21 19.44
C LEU A 174 7.57 2.48 18.17
N LEU A 175 8.88 2.21 18.03
CA LEU A 175 9.43 1.47 16.89
C LEU A 175 8.87 0.06 16.81
N THR A 176 8.77 -0.63 17.94
CA THR A 176 8.24 -2.00 17.99
C THR A 176 6.76 -2.05 17.62
N MET A 177 5.95 -1.14 18.16
CA MET A 177 4.53 -1.05 17.83
C MET A 177 4.30 -0.69 16.36
N CYS A 178 5.02 0.29 15.84
CA CYS A 178 4.95 0.65 14.42
C CYS A 178 5.40 -0.51 13.52
N GLY A 179 6.49 -1.18 13.87
CA GLY A 179 6.98 -2.35 13.14
C GLY A 179 5.95 -3.48 13.11
N LEU A 180 5.32 -3.79 14.24
CA LEU A 180 4.26 -4.79 14.34
C LEU A 180 3.05 -4.42 13.46
N LEU A 181 2.62 -3.17 13.49
CA LEU A 181 1.49 -2.70 12.70
C LEU A 181 1.78 -2.81 11.20
N VAL A 182 3.00 -2.44 10.78
CA VAL A 182 3.45 -2.56 9.38
C VAL A 182 3.48 -4.03 8.93
N VAL A 183 3.96 -4.95 9.79
CA VAL A 183 3.93 -6.40 9.50
C VAL A 183 2.50 -6.90 9.35
N ILE A 184 1.59 -6.50 10.22
CA ILE A 184 0.17 -6.88 10.14
C ILE A 184 -0.44 -6.41 8.80
N ILE A 185 -0.22 -5.14 8.43
CA ILE A 185 -0.69 -4.61 7.14
C ILE A 185 -0.09 -5.39 5.96
N GLY A 186 1.20 -5.67 5.99
CA GLY A 186 1.88 -6.46 4.96
C GLY A 186 1.30 -7.87 4.83
N LEU A 187 1.06 -8.56 5.93
CA LEU A 187 0.43 -9.89 5.93
C LEU A 187 -1.03 -9.86 5.44
N MET A 188 -1.78 -8.79 5.73
CA MET A 188 -3.11 -8.59 5.17
C MET A 188 -3.06 -8.43 3.64
N MET A 189 -2.07 -7.69 3.13
CA MET A 189 -1.85 -7.55 1.68
C MET A 189 -1.39 -8.86 1.02
N TRP A 190 -0.68 -9.71 1.75
CA TRP A 190 -0.29 -11.06 1.27
C TRP A 190 -1.49 -11.97 1.04
N GLY A 191 -2.64 -11.64 1.66
CA GLY A 191 -3.87 -12.40 1.49
C GLY A 191 -4.01 -13.59 2.44
N VAL A 192 -3.31 -13.56 3.58
CA VAL A 192 -3.44 -14.60 4.62
C VAL A 192 -4.90 -14.68 5.07
N PRO A 193 -5.60 -15.82 4.82
CA PRO A 193 -7.06 -15.91 5.00
C PRO A 193 -7.49 -15.72 6.45
N PHE A 194 -6.61 -16.03 7.40
CA PHE A 194 -6.87 -15.88 8.83
C PHE A 194 -6.99 -14.40 9.23
N LEU A 195 -6.06 -13.54 8.78
CA LEU A 195 -6.11 -12.09 9.09
C LEU A 195 -7.28 -11.40 8.39
N ARG A 196 -7.64 -11.84 7.18
CA ARG A 196 -8.84 -11.38 6.46
C ARG A 196 -10.13 -11.62 7.24
N ARG A 197 -10.15 -12.67 8.07
CA ARG A 197 -11.34 -13.05 8.87
C ARG A 197 -11.48 -12.22 10.14
N ILE A 198 -10.35 -11.80 10.73
CA ILE A 198 -10.31 -11.05 12.00
C ILE A 198 -10.60 -9.56 11.80
N SER A 199 -10.37 -9.01 10.61
CA SER A 199 -10.54 -7.58 10.33
C SER A 199 -11.79 -7.27 9.47
N PRO A 200 -13.01 -7.55 9.93
CA PRO A 200 -14.22 -7.26 9.17
C PRO A 200 -14.57 -5.77 9.10
N GLN A 201 -13.99 -4.96 10.00
CA GLN A 201 -14.34 -3.53 10.10
C GLN A 201 -13.29 -2.59 9.50
N LEU A 202 -12.01 -2.96 9.52
CA LEU A 202 -10.94 -2.16 8.91
C LEU A 202 -10.93 -2.26 7.36
N THR A 203 -11.51 -3.31 6.80
CA THR A 203 -11.59 -3.55 5.35
C THR A 203 -12.95 -3.22 4.75
N LYS A 204 -13.91 -2.70 5.52
CA LYS A 204 -15.01 -2.01 4.88
C LYS A 204 -14.38 -0.94 4.01
N PRO A 205 -14.68 -0.89 2.70
CA PRO A 205 -14.26 0.26 1.93
C PRO A 205 -14.82 1.44 2.70
N CYS A 206 -13.92 2.19 3.34
CA CYS A 206 -14.28 3.55 3.67
C CYS A 206 -14.58 4.14 2.30
N ARG A 207 -15.81 4.05 1.87
CA ARG A 207 -16.37 4.84 0.81
C ARG A 207 -16.37 6.25 1.38
N PHE A 208 -15.14 6.73 1.58
CA PHE A 208 -14.92 8.12 1.91
C PHE A 208 -15.48 8.89 0.71
N LYS A 209 -16.72 9.32 0.85
CA LYS A 209 -17.29 10.40 0.06
C LYS A 209 -16.49 11.70 0.26
N GLY A 210 -15.37 11.62 0.99
CA GLY A 210 -14.38 12.66 1.13
C GLY A 210 -13.60 12.74 -0.17
N GLY A 211 -13.61 13.90 -0.79
CA GLY A 211 -12.85 14.17 -2.00
C GLY A 211 -11.36 13.91 -1.83
N PRO A 212 -10.54 14.07 -2.89
CA PRO A 212 -9.12 13.76 -2.90
C PRO A 212 -8.32 14.41 -1.76
N VAL A 213 -8.84 15.50 -1.21
CA VAL A 213 -8.26 16.22 -0.07
C VAL A 213 -8.25 15.38 1.21
N ILE A 214 -9.39 14.81 1.59
CA ILE A 214 -9.51 14.03 2.83
C ILE A 214 -8.72 12.73 2.72
N VAL A 215 -8.79 12.09 1.56
CA VAL A 215 -8.04 10.84 1.31
C VAL A 215 -6.54 11.10 1.33
N GLY A 216 -6.06 12.20 0.73
CA GLY A 216 -4.65 12.59 0.77
C GLY A 216 -4.16 12.89 2.18
N LEU A 217 -4.96 13.59 2.99
CA LEU A 217 -4.63 13.89 4.38
C LEU A 217 -4.51 12.61 5.23
N LEU A 218 -5.46 11.69 5.10
CA LEU A 218 -5.47 10.43 5.84
C LEU A 218 -4.34 9.49 5.43
N THR A 219 -4.02 9.42 4.14
CA THR A 219 -2.89 8.62 3.68
C THR A 219 -1.55 9.18 4.13
N GLY A 220 -1.48 10.49 4.39
CA GLY A 220 -0.31 11.13 4.99
C GLY A 220 -0.09 10.79 6.47
N LEU A 221 -1.13 10.33 7.16
CA LEU A 221 -1.05 9.87 8.55
C LEU A 221 -0.88 8.34 8.67
N MET A 222 -0.90 7.62 7.55
CA MET A 222 -0.80 6.16 7.58
C MET A 222 0.61 5.72 7.97
N PRO A 223 0.79 5.00 9.10
CA PRO A 223 2.11 4.59 9.56
C PRO A 223 2.65 3.47 8.67
N CYS A 224 3.37 3.84 7.63
CA CYS A 224 4.14 2.91 6.81
C CYS A 224 5.61 2.94 7.23
N GLY A 225 6.36 1.85 6.99
CA GLY A 225 7.74 1.72 7.47
C GLY A 225 8.67 2.87 7.07
N ALA A 226 8.52 3.39 5.87
CA ALA A 226 9.30 4.54 5.41
C ALA A 226 8.91 5.84 6.13
N LEU A 227 7.60 6.04 6.33
CA LEU A 227 7.10 7.25 6.97
C LEU A 227 7.44 7.27 8.46
N THR A 228 7.32 6.12 9.15
CA THR A 228 7.71 6.02 10.57
C THR A 228 9.20 6.28 10.77
N ALA A 229 10.07 5.81 9.87
CA ALA A 229 11.49 6.12 9.90
C ALA A 229 11.74 7.63 9.75
N MET A 230 11.00 8.29 8.87
CA MET A 230 11.08 9.74 8.67
C MET A 230 10.50 10.54 9.83
N TRP A 231 9.47 10.03 10.52
CA TRP A 231 8.98 10.65 11.76
C TRP A 231 10.04 10.63 12.86
N MET A 232 10.76 9.50 12.99
CA MET A 232 11.88 9.41 13.94
C MET A 232 13.03 10.35 13.57
N PHE A 233 13.32 10.49 12.28
CA PHE A 233 14.31 11.45 11.80
C PHE A 233 13.87 12.90 12.10
N ALA A 234 12.61 13.23 11.85
CA ALA A 234 12.06 14.55 12.18
C ALA A 234 12.11 14.82 13.70
N ALA A 235 11.77 13.81 14.53
CA ALA A 235 11.87 13.90 15.99
C ALA A 235 13.33 14.11 16.44
N ALA A 236 14.28 13.40 15.87
CA ALA A 236 15.70 13.54 16.18
C ALA A 236 16.25 14.95 15.91
N SER A 237 15.59 15.73 15.02
CA SER A 237 16.00 17.11 14.74
C SER A 237 15.75 18.09 15.91
N GLY A 238 14.88 17.76 16.85
CA GLY A 238 14.53 18.60 18.02
C GLY A 238 13.95 19.99 17.67
N SER A 239 13.58 20.21 16.42
CA SER A 239 13.08 21.48 15.93
C SER A 239 11.90 21.28 14.98
N TRP A 240 10.79 21.96 15.25
CA TRP A 240 9.61 21.89 14.40
C TRP A 240 9.87 22.34 12.95
N ARG A 241 10.76 23.35 12.77
CA ARG A 241 11.15 23.84 11.43
C ARG A 241 11.94 22.81 10.66
N SER A 242 12.94 22.20 11.30
CA SER A 242 13.78 21.18 10.70
C SER A 242 12.97 19.91 10.40
N GLY A 243 12.10 19.50 11.34
CA GLY A 243 11.20 18.37 11.14
C GLY A 243 10.20 18.59 9.99
N ALA A 244 9.60 19.77 9.90
CA ALA A 244 8.71 20.15 8.80
C ALA A 244 9.45 20.15 7.45
N ALA A 245 10.63 20.77 7.40
CA ALA A 245 11.42 20.89 6.17
C ALA A 245 11.94 19.54 5.67
N SER A 246 12.39 18.66 6.56
CA SER A 246 12.82 17.30 6.20
C SER A 246 11.69 16.44 5.64
N MET A 247 10.52 16.49 6.28
CA MET A 247 9.34 15.77 5.82
C MET A 247 8.77 16.37 4.52
N PHE A 248 8.87 17.67 4.34
CA PHE A 248 8.51 18.34 3.08
C PHE A 248 9.41 17.87 1.94
N ALA A 249 10.73 17.88 2.13
CA ALA A 249 11.70 17.44 1.12
C ALA A 249 11.48 15.96 0.72
N PHE A 250 11.29 15.10 1.71
CA PHE A 250 10.93 13.68 1.50
C PHE A 250 9.62 13.54 0.75
N GLY A 251 8.59 14.27 1.18
CA GLY A 251 7.27 14.28 0.56
C GLY A 251 7.28 14.73 -0.90
N MET A 252 8.06 15.75 -1.22
CA MET A 252 8.27 16.20 -2.60
C MET A 252 8.87 15.09 -3.46
N GLY A 253 9.87 14.36 -2.96
CA GLY A 253 10.44 13.20 -3.66
C GLY A 253 9.39 12.12 -3.96
N THR A 254 8.58 11.76 -2.97
CA THR A 254 7.50 10.77 -3.18
C THR A 254 6.43 11.26 -4.16
N CYS A 255 6.09 12.54 -4.13
CA CYS A 255 5.08 13.15 -5.01
C CYS A 255 5.47 13.08 -6.48
N VAL A 256 6.75 13.34 -6.82
CA VAL A 256 7.25 13.27 -8.21
C VAL A 256 6.90 11.91 -8.82
N LEU A 257 7.26 10.83 -8.15
CA LEU A 257 7.04 9.48 -8.67
C LEU A 257 5.55 9.10 -8.71
N MET A 258 4.78 9.53 -7.70
CA MET A 258 3.34 9.29 -7.61
C MET A 258 2.58 10.05 -8.70
N ILE A 259 2.93 11.30 -8.99
CA ILE A 259 2.30 12.08 -10.07
C ILE A 259 2.62 11.43 -11.42
N PHE A 260 3.89 11.06 -11.63
CA PHE A 260 4.31 10.34 -12.84
C PHE A 260 3.50 9.04 -13.01
N PHE A 261 3.36 8.25 -11.97
CA PHE A 261 2.54 7.07 -11.97
C PHE A 261 1.05 7.37 -12.23
N GLY A 262 0.52 8.47 -11.67
CA GLY A 262 -0.87 8.90 -11.92
C GLY A 262 -1.15 9.26 -13.37
N MET A 263 -0.16 9.84 -14.05
CA MET A 263 -0.25 10.19 -15.47
C MET A 263 -0.13 8.96 -16.37
N PHE A 264 0.83 8.09 -16.08
CA PHE A 264 1.19 6.95 -16.93
C PHE A 264 0.63 5.62 -16.44
N GLY A 265 0.17 5.52 -15.21
CA GLY A 265 -0.33 4.28 -14.60
C GLY A 265 -1.53 3.66 -15.32
N LYS A 266 -2.33 4.48 -16.03
CA LYS A 266 -3.44 4.01 -16.87
C LYS A 266 -2.97 3.17 -18.07
N PHE A 267 -1.72 3.33 -18.50
CA PHE A 267 -1.11 2.57 -19.60
C PHE A 267 -0.48 1.26 -19.14
N ILE A 268 -0.31 1.07 -17.83
CA ILE A 268 0.28 -0.17 -17.28
C ILE A 268 -0.79 -1.27 -17.36
N PRO A 269 -0.54 -2.37 -18.10
CA PRO A 269 -1.48 -3.49 -18.14
C PRO A 269 -1.71 -4.03 -16.71
N LYS A 270 -2.96 -4.23 -16.33
CA LYS A 270 -3.35 -4.72 -15.00
C LYS A 270 -2.70 -6.06 -14.61
N ARG A 271 -2.25 -6.83 -15.60
CA ARG A 271 -1.49 -8.07 -15.42
C ARG A 271 -0.24 -7.88 -14.55
N TYR A 272 0.42 -6.70 -14.63
CA TYR A 272 1.60 -6.38 -13.83
C TYR A 272 1.26 -5.97 -12.40
N ASN A 273 0.01 -5.59 -12.13
CA ASN A 273 -0.41 -5.14 -10.80
C ASN A 273 -0.20 -6.23 -9.72
N LYS A 274 -0.39 -7.49 -10.08
CA LYS A 274 -0.13 -8.65 -9.19
C LYS A 274 1.35 -8.73 -8.78
N TYR A 275 2.27 -8.48 -9.72
CA TYR A 275 3.73 -8.51 -9.43
C TYR A 275 4.14 -7.30 -8.58
N ILE A 276 3.66 -6.10 -8.93
CA ILE A 276 3.92 -4.86 -8.19
C ILE A 276 3.45 -5.01 -6.74
N THR A 277 2.23 -5.49 -6.54
CA THR A 277 1.68 -5.72 -5.19
C THR A 277 2.50 -6.74 -4.40
N ARG A 278 2.95 -7.84 -5.03
CA ARG A 278 3.78 -8.84 -4.36
C ARG A 278 5.13 -8.28 -3.92
N VAL A 279 5.81 -7.59 -4.83
CA VAL A 279 7.10 -6.95 -4.51
C VAL A 279 6.93 -5.95 -3.38
N SER A 280 5.89 -5.11 -3.44
CA SER A 280 5.57 -4.16 -2.38
C SER A 280 5.29 -4.85 -1.05
N THR A 281 4.51 -5.95 -1.05
CA THR A 281 4.21 -6.72 0.16
C THR A 281 5.47 -7.29 0.80
N VAL A 282 6.37 -7.87 0.00
CA VAL A 282 7.65 -8.39 0.48
C VAL A 282 8.48 -7.27 1.13
N LEU A 283 8.59 -6.12 0.47
CA LEU A 283 9.31 -4.96 1.01
C LEU A 283 8.70 -4.45 2.32
N ILE A 284 7.37 -4.35 2.39
CA ILE A 284 6.63 -3.88 3.57
C ILE A 284 6.89 -4.81 4.76
N VAL A 285 6.72 -6.12 4.57
CA VAL A 285 6.92 -7.09 5.64
C VAL A 285 8.38 -7.07 6.11
N THR A 286 9.34 -7.01 5.20
CA THR A 286 10.77 -6.93 5.54
C THR A 286 11.09 -5.68 6.35
N LEU A 287 10.60 -4.50 5.92
CA LEU A 287 10.80 -3.25 6.66
C LEU A 287 10.13 -3.27 8.02
N GLY A 288 8.92 -3.82 8.12
CA GLY A 288 8.22 -3.97 9.39
C GLY A 288 8.99 -4.86 10.39
N LEU A 289 9.53 -5.99 9.92
CA LEU A 289 10.37 -6.87 10.72
C LEU A 289 11.66 -6.20 11.17
N LEU A 290 12.33 -5.45 10.29
CA LEU A 290 13.54 -4.70 10.62
C LEU A 290 13.28 -3.61 11.65
N LEU A 291 12.15 -2.88 11.56
CA LEU A 291 11.75 -1.88 12.55
C LEU A 291 11.47 -2.53 13.90
N MET A 292 10.74 -3.65 13.91
CA MET A 292 10.42 -4.38 15.14
C MET A 292 11.69 -4.90 15.83
N THR A 293 12.63 -5.48 15.07
CA THR A 293 13.89 -5.97 15.66
C THR A 293 14.81 -4.84 16.11
N LYS A 294 14.82 -3.67 15.46
CA LYS A 294 15.53 -2.49 15.95
C LYS A 294 14.90 -1.97 17.24
N GLY A 295 13.57 -1.93 17.32
CA GLY A 295 12.87 -1.56 18.54
C GLY A 295 13.23 -2.51 19.69
N LEU A 296 13.12 -3.82 19.50
CA LEU A 296 13.44 -4.82 20.53
C LEU A 296 14.91 -4.81 20.98
N LYS A 297 15.85 -4.39 20.15
CA LYS A 297 17.28 -4.26 20.53
C LYS A 297 17.58 -3.01 21.35
N LEU A 298 16.67 -2.03 21.36
CA LEU A 298 16.79 -0.80 22.13
C LEU A 298 16.12 -0.90 23.53
N LEU A 299 15.27 -1.91 23.71
CA LEU A 299 14.73 -2.35 25.02
C LEU A 299 15.81 -3.06 25.83
#